data_4972e945e7da9ebb33e43322718e8905
#
_entry.id   4972e945e7da9ebb33e43322718e8905
#
_cell.length_a   1.000
_cell.length_b   1.000
_cell.length_c   1.000
_cell.angle_alpha   90.00
_cell.angle_beta   90.00
_cell.angle_gamma   90.00
#
_symmetry.space_group_name_H-M   'P 1'
#
loop_
_entity.id
_entity.type
_entity.pdbx_description
1 polymer ?
#
loop_
_entity_poly.entity_id
_entity_poly.type
_entity_poly.pdbx_seq_one_letter_code
_entity_poly.pdbx_strand_id
1 'polypeptide(L)'
;MPTTREHLARARQNLAFAQQFNLKTTPYLDWVVTAYFYAALHLVDALLWEKDKVPGGLHEIRRDYVKSKSYLRAIRDQYKELKDHSEDARYRLITMTSTRIEQKIIPLYKAIEDHILPQLPK
;
A
#
# COMPACT_ATOMS: atom_id res chain seq x y z
N MET A 1 13.96 -7.92 -13.24
CA MET A 1 12.58 -7.47 -12.96
C MET A 1 12.06 -8.11 -11.69
N PRO A 2 11.55 -7.34 -10.72
CA PRO A 2 10.97 -7.94 -9.54
C PRO A 2 9.76 -8.80 -9.89
N THR A 3 9.72 -9.98 -9.27
CA THR A 3 8.65 -10.96 -9.47
C THR A 3 7.54 -10.77 -8.43
N THR A 4 6.45 -11.53 -8.57
CA THR A 4 5.38 -11.60 -7.58
C THR A 4 5.95 -11.85 -6.18
N ARG A 5 6.82 -12.84 -6.04
CA ARG A 5 7.42 -13.22 -4.76
C ARG A 5 8.24 -12.09 -4.17
N GLU A 6 9.04 -11.40 -4.99
CA GLU A 6 9.88 -10.30 -4.54
C GLU A 6 9.06 -9.10 -4.10
N HIS A 7 8.01 -8.75 -4.86
CA HIS A 7 7.10 -7.69 -4.45
C HIS A 7 6.36 -8.05 -3.16
N LEU A 8 5.91 -9.29 -3.03
CA LEU A 8 5.23 -9.73 -1.82
C LEU A 8 6.16 -9.68 -0.60
N ALA A 9 7.43 -10.08 -0.76
CA ALA A 9 8.41 -9.98 0.30
C ALA A 9 8.62 -8.52 0.74
N ARG A 10 8.71 -7.59 -0.21
CA ARG A 10 8.86 -6.18 0.10
C ARG A 10 7.61 -5.62 0.77
N ALA A 11 6.43 -6.03 0.34
CA ALA A 11 5.18 -5.64 1.00
C ALA A 11 5.19 -6.06 2.47
N ARG A 12 5.61 -7.30 2.74
CA ARG A 12 5.67 -7.82 4.11
C ARG A 12 6.70 -7.09 4.97
N GLN A 13 7.83 -6.69 4.39
CA GLN A 13 8.83 -5.89 5.11
C GLN A 13 8.27 -4.53 5.52
N ASN A 14 7.56 -3.86 4.60
CA ASN A 14 6.96 -2.56 4.90
C ASN A 14 5.86 -2.69 5.96
N LEU A 15 5.05 -3.74 5.87
CA LEU A 15 4.01 -3.98 6.87
C LEU A 15 4.61 -4.22 8.25
N ALA A 16 5.64 -5.05 8.34
CA ALA A 16 6.33 -5.33 9.59
C ALA A 16 6.93 -4.05 10.19
N PHE A 17 7.51 -3.20 9.35
CA PHE A 17 8.01 -1.90 9.80
C PHE A 17 6.89 -1.07 10.40
N ALA A 18 5.76 -0.95 9.71
CA ALA A 18 4.62 -0.15 10.19
C ALA A 18 4.07 -0.68 11.53
N GLN A 19 4.04 -1.99 11.68
CA GLN A 19 3.42 -2.64 12.85
C GLN A 19 4.29 -2.66 14.10
N GLN A 20 5.57 -2.34 14.00
CA GLN A 20 6.45 -2.37 15.18
C GLN A 20 6.29 -1.18 16.11
N PHE A 21 5.62 -0.11 15.67
CA PHE A 21 5.49 1.12 16.45
C PHE A 21 4.26 1.11 17.34
N ASN A 22 4.42 1.63 18.56
CA ASN A 22 3.26 1.94 19.39
C ASN A 22 2.70 3.29 18.92
N LEU A 23 1.50 3.26 18.32
CA LEU A 23 0.90 4.44 17.72
C LEU A 23 0.60 5.55 18.71
N LYS A 24 0.47 5.23 20.00
CA LYS A 24 0.16 6.22 21.04
C LYS A 24 1.38 7.01 21.50
N THR A 25 2.59 6.48 21.26
CA THR A 25 3.81 7.07 21.81
C THR A 25 4.88 7.41 20.78
N THR A 26 4.81 6.82 19.57
CA THR A 26 5.86 7.05 18.58
C THR A 26 5.81 8.46 17.99
N PRO A 27 6.95 9.11 17.76
CA PRO A 27 7.01 10.35 16.99
C PRO A 27 7.04 10.14 15.48
N TYR A 28 7.01 8.88 15.00
CA TYR A 28 7.21 8.55 13.58
C TYR A 28 5.91 8.15 12.88
N LEU A 29 4.78 8.80 13.22
CA LEU A 29 3.48 8.47 12.64
C LEU A 29 3.44 8.68 11.12
N ASP A 30 4.16 9.68 10.61
CA ASP A 30 4.27 9.92 9.17
C ASP A 30 4.95 8.75 8.45
N TRP A 31 5.99 8.18 9.05
CA TRP A 31 6.67 7.01 8.51
C TRP A 31 5.80 5.75 8.56
N VAL A 32 4.96 5.62 9.58
CA VAL A 32 4.01 4.53 9.70
C VAL A 32 3.01 4.57 8.53
N VAL A 33 2.43 5.75 8.26
CA VAL A 33 1.50 5.93 7.12
C VAL A 33 2.21 5.59 5.80
N THR A 34 3.42 6.10 5.63
CA THR A 34 4.21 5.85 4.43
C THR A 34 4.48 4.36 4.23
N ALA A 35 4.81 3.64 5.31
CA ALA A 35 5.07 2.20 5.24
C ALA A 35 3.83 1.41 4.86
N TYR A 36 2.66 1.74 5.40
CA TYR A 36 1.40 1.10 5.00
C TYR A 36 1.12 1.33 3.51
N PHE A 37 1.35 2.53 3.01
CA PHE A 37 1.15 2.79 1.59
C PHE A 37 2.11 1.96 0.74
N TYR A 38 3.41 1.90 1.08
CA TYR A 38 4.37 1.12 0.31
C TYR A 38 4.09 -0.39 0.40
N ALA A 39 3.57 -0.87 1.52
CA ALA A 39 3.10 -2.25 1.60
C ALA A 39 1.98 -2.50 0.59
N ALA A 40 0.99 -1.62 0.53
CA ALA A 40 -0.11 -1.71 -0.44
C ALA A 40 0.41 -1.60 -1.89
N LEU A 41 1.33 -0.68 -2.15
CA LEU A 41 1.94 -0.49 -3.47
C LEU A 41 2.59 -1.77 -3.97
N HIS A 42 3.35 -2.45 -3.12
CA HIS A 42 4.01 -3.69 -3.53
C HIS A 42 3.03 -4.85 -3.68
N LEU A 43 1.92 -4.86 -2.93
CA LEU A 43 0.85 -5.83 -3.18
C LEU A 43 0.22 -5.61 -4.56
N VAL A 44 -0.04 -4.37 -4.92
CA VAL A 44 -0.55 -4.03 -6.27
C VAL A 44 0.45 -4.46 -7.33
N ASP A 45 1.72 -4.14 -7.17
CA ASP A 45 2.76 -4.53 -8.13
C ASP A 45 2.90 -6.06 -8.22
N ALA A 46 2.76 -6.78 -7.10
CA ALA A 46 2.78 -8.24 -7.11
C ALA A 46 1.66 -8.79 -7.97
N LEU A 47 0.45 -8.25 -7.82
CA LEU A 47 -0.71 -8.71 -8.60
C LEU A 47 -0.57 -8.34 -10.08
N LEU A 48 -0.09 -7.14 -10.38
CA LEU A 48 0.17 -6.72 -11.77
C LEU A 48 1.18 -7.63 -12.45
N TRP A 49 2.24 -8.00 -11.76
CA TRP A 49 3.22 -8.94 -12.30
C TRP A 49 2.61 -10.33 -12.48
N GLU A 50 1.85 -10.79 -11.49
CA GLU A 50 1.23 -12.12 -11.54
C GLU A 50 0.27 -12.26 -12.73
N LYS A 51 -0.59 -11.26 -12.93
CA LYS A 51 -1.64 -11.31 -13.95
C LYS A 51 -1.13 -10.95 -15.35
N ASP A 52 -0.31 -9.92 -15.48
CA ASP A 52 0.03 -9.33 -16.77
C ASP A 52 1.53 -9.10 -16.98
N LYS A 53 2.39 -9.52 -16.07
CA LYS A 53 3.84 -9.31 -16.12
C LYS A 53 4.22 -7.83 -16.26
N VAL A 54 3.45 -6.95 -15.63
CA VAL A 54 3.72 -5.51 -15.63
C VAL A 54 4.86 -5.23 -14.67
N PRO A 55 5.98 -4.64 -15.14
CA PRO A 55 7.09 -4.28 -14.25
C PRO A 55 6.69 -3.19 -13.26
N GLY A 56 7.15 -3.31 -12.01
CA GLY A 56 7.00 -2.23 -11.03
C GLY A 56 7.95 -1.08 -11.29
N GLY A 57 7.84 -0.04 -10.47
CA GLY A 57 8.83 1.04 -10.42
C GLY A 57 8.36 2.40 -10.90
N LEU A 58 7.36 2.51 -11.77
CA LEU A 58 6.86 3.81 -12.25
C LEU A 58 5.47 4.10 -11.72
N HIS A 59 5.35 5.15 -10.92
CA HIS A 59 4.08 5.53 -10.30
C HIS A 59 2.97 5.82 -11.32
N GLU A 60 3.30 6.49 -12.43
CA GLU A 60 2.33 6.83 -13.46
C GLU A 60 1.75 5.58 -14.13
N ILE A 61 2.60 4.62 -14.46
CA ILE A 61 2.18 3.37 -15.08
C ILE A 61 1.29 2.59 -14.11
N ARG A 62 1.70 2.48 -12.86
CA ARG A 62 0.90 1.80 -11.82
C ARG A 62 -0.47 2.45 -11.67
N ARG A 63 -0.52 3.78 -11.62
CA ARG A 63 -1.77 4.52 -11.50
C ARG A 63 -2.71 4.18 -12.66
N ASP A 64 -2.19 4.14 -13.88
CA ASP A 64 -3.00 3.84 -15.05
C ASP A 64 -3.55 2.41 -15.01
N TYR A 65 -2.74 1.44 -14.58
CA TYR A 65 -3.18 0.06 -14.45
C TYR A 65 -4.20 -0.11 -13.32
N VAL A 66 -4.03 0.57 -12.20
CA VAL A 66 -5.03 0.54 -11.12
C VAL A 66 -6.37 1.04 -11.61
N LYS A 67 -6.38 2.06 -12.48
CA LYS A 67 -7.62 2.58 -13.05
C LYS A 67 -8.26 1.65 -14.07
N SER A 68 -7.46 0.91 -14.84
CA SER A 68 -7.95 0.19 -16.01
C SER A 68 -8.17 -1.30 -15.79
N LYS A 69 -7.44 -1.95 -14.88
CA LYS A 69 -7.52 -3.40 -14.71
C LYS A 69 -8.74 -3.81 -13.87
N SER A 70 -9.54 -4.73 -14.41
CA SER A 70 -10.75 -5.20 -13.75
C SER A 70 -10.47 -5.83 -12.38
N TYR A 71 -9.36 -6.56 -12.24
CA TYR A 71 -9.02 -7.24 -10.99
C TYR A 71 -8.54 -6.29 -9.89
N LEU A 72 -8.34 -5.00 -10.19
CA LEU A 72 -8.02 -3.97 -9.21
C LEU A 72 -9.20 -3.01 -8.94
N ARG A 73 -10.31 -3.19 -9.65
CA ARG A 73 -11.46 -2.28 -9.54
C ARG A 73 -12.00 -2.16 -8.13
N ALA A 74 -12.07 -3.28 -7.41
CA ALA A 74 -12.67 -3.32 -6.07
C ALA A 74 -11.89 -2.49 -5.05
N ILE A 75 -10.58 -2.26 -5.26
CA ILE A 75 -9.75 -1.52 -4.30
C ILE A 75 -9.18 -0.21 -4.89
N ARG A 76 -9.68 0.21 -6.03
CA ARG A 76 -9.18 1.41 -6.71
C ARG A 76 -9.28 2.66 -5.82
N ASP A 77 -10.45 2.87 -5.21
CA ASP A 77 -10.69 4.03 -4.36
C ASP A 77 -9.88 3.95 -3.08
N GLN A 78 -9.79 2.78 -2.47
CA GLN A 78 -9.00 2.57 -1.27
C GLN A 78 -7.51 2.83 -1.51
N TYR A 79 -7.00 2.36 -2.63
CA TYR A 79 -5.60 2.58 -3.00
C TYR A 79 -5.32 4.07 -3.20
N LYS A 80 -6.20 4.77 -3.93
CA LYS A 80 -6.06 6.20 -4.16
C LYS A 80 -6.10 6.99 -2.86
N GLU A 81 -7.04 6.67 -1.98
CA GLU A 81 -7.17 7.35 -0.70
C GLU A 81 -5.95 7.11 0.19
N LEU A 82 -5.45 5.88 0.24
CA LEU A 82 -4.23 5.56 0.99
C LEU A 82 -3.02 6.31 0.44
N LYS A 83 -2.91 6.40 -0.88
CA LYS A 83 -1.86 7.16 -1.54
C LYS A 83 -1.93 8.63 -1.15
N ASP A 84 -3.14 9.23 -1.16
CA ASP A 84 -3.33 10.63 -0.76
C ASP A 84 -2.92 10.87 0.69
N HIS A 85 -3.27 9.97 1.61
CA HIS A 85 -2.80 10.06 3.00
C HIS A 85 -1.28 10.02 3.10
N SER A 86 -0.63 9.16 2.33
CA SER A 86 0.83 9.06 2.36
C SER A 86 1.50 10.33 1.79
N GLU A 87 0.89 10.95 0.79
CA GLU A 87 1.38 12.21 0.25
C GLU A 87 1.22 13.35 1.26
N ASP A 88 0.12 13.37 2.00
CA ASP A 88 -0.06 14.30 3.11
C ASP A 88 1.08 14.16 4.14
N ALA A 89 1.43 12.93 4.49
CA ALA A 89 2.48 12.66 5.46
C ALA A 89 3.88 13.06 4.94
N ARG A 90 4.17 12.79 3.66
CA ARG A 90 5.52 12.95 3.11
C ARG A 90 5.79 14.34 2.56
N TYR A 91 4.80 14.95 1.89
CA TYR A 91 5.05 16.14 1.08
C TYR A 91 4.26 17.36 1.52
N ARG A 92 3.11 17.20 2.15
CA ARG A 92 2.25 18.32 2.56
C ARG A 92 2.44 18.71 4.01
N LEU A 93 3.30 18.00 4.74
CA LEU A 93 3.63 18.28 6.15
C LEU A 93 2.39 18.33 7.05
N ILE A 94 1.38 17.53 6.72
CA ILE A 94 0.18 17.41 7.54
C ILE A 94 0.49 16.45 8.69
N THR A 95 0.26 16.88 9.92
CA THR A 95 0.52 16.08 11.10
C THR A 95 -0.39 14.86 11.13
N MET A 96 0.21 13.68 11.25
CA MET A 96 -0.53 12.43 11.38
C MET A 96 -0.86 12.18 12.85
N THR A 97 -2.01 11.55 13.10
CA THR A 97 -2.44 11.16 14.43
C THR A 97 -2.64 9.65 14.52
N SER A 98 -2.53 9.11 15.74
CA SER A 98 -2.81 7.69 15.96
C SER A 98 -4.26 7.34 15.58
N THR A 99 -5.20 8.24 15.86
CA THR A 99 -6.62 8.04 15.50
C THR A 99 -6.80 7.93 14.00
N ARG A 100 -6.16 8.81 13.21
CA ARG A 100 -6.24 8.75 11.74
C ARG A 100 -5.68 7.42 11.21
N ILE A 101 -4.56 6.97 11.78
CA ILE A 101 -3.96 5.70 11.36
C ILE A 101 -4.89 4.52 11.68
N GLU A 102 -5.41 4.47 12.92
CA GLU A 102 -6.27 3.37 13.34
C GLU A 102 -7.61 3.34 12.61
N GLN A 103 -8.21 4.50 12.35
CA GLN A 103 -9.55 4.58 11.79
C GLN A 103 -9.59 4.68 10.27
N LYS A 104 -8.52 5.13 9.63
CA LYS A 104 -8.48 5.33 8.17
C LYS A 104 -7.41 4.50 7.49
N ILE A 105 -6.16 4.60 7.95
CA ILE A 105 -5.02 4.02 7.24
C ILE A 105 -5.04 2.49 7.30
N ILE A 106 -5.16 1.92 8.49
CA ILE A 106 -5.16 0.47 8.68
C ILE A 106 -6.35 -0.18 7.96
N PRO A 107 -7.59 0.34 8.08
CA PRO A 107 -8.71 -0.24 7.33
C PRO A 107 -8.53 -0.16 5.81
N LEU A 108 -7.98 0.93 5.27
CA LEU A 108 -7.71 1.05 3.84
C LEU A 108 -6.70 0.00 3.38
N TYR A 109 -5.59 -0.12 4.12
CA TYR A 109 -4.58 -1.13 3.82
C TYR A 109 -5.18 -2.54 3.89
N LYS A 110 -5.96 -2.82 4.93
CA LYS A 110 -6.55 -4.15 5.14
C LYS A 110 -7.49 -4.52 3.99
N ALA A 111 -8.28 -3.59 3.50
CA ALA A 111 -9.17 -3.82 2.36
C ALA A 111 -8.35 -4.22 1.12
N ILE A 112 -7.24 -3.54 0.88
CA ILE A 112 -6.35 -3.84 -0.25
C ILE A 112 -5.72 -5.23 -0.09
N GLU A 113 -5.20 -5.52 1.10
CA GLU A 113 -4.61 -6.83 1.41
C GLU A 113 -5.61 -7.96 1.22
N ASP A 114 -6.81 -7.81 1.77
CA ASP A 114 -7.84 -8.84 1.70
C ASP A 114 -8.29 -9.12 0.26
N HIS A 115 -8.22 -8.12 -0.61
CA HIS A 115 -8.56 -8.29 -2.02
C HIS A 115 -7.43 -8.94 -2.82
N ILE A 116 -6.19 -8.58 -2.54
CA ILE A 116 -5.05 -8.99 -3.37
C ILE A 116 -4.47 -10.34 -2.96
N LEU A 117 -4.24 -10.58 -1.66
CA LEU A 117 -3.57 -11.81 -1.23
C LEU A 117 -4.22 -13.09 -1.73
N PRO A 118 -5.57 -13.23 -1.74
CA PRO A 118 -6.17 -14.45 -2.28
C PRO A 118 -5.91 -14.70 -3.76
N GLN A 119 -5.53 -13.68 -4.51
CA GLN A 119 -5.25 -13.76 -5.94
C GLN A 119 -3.79 -14.07 -6.26
N LEU A 120 -2.92 -14.10 -5.25
CA LEU A 120 -1.50 -14.40 -5.42
C LEU A 120 -1.23 -15.88 -5.13
N PRO A 121 -0.17 -16.45 -5.74
CA PRO A 121 0.25 -17.82 -5.44
C PRO A 121 0.63 -17.97 -3.97
N LYS A 122 0.33 -19.13 -3.40
CA LYS A 122 0.69 -19.46 -2.01
C LYS A 122 2.15 -19.87 -1.88
#